data_b57ced8eca57dbec1f3c0346d5748632
#
_entry.id   b57ced8eca57dbec1f3c0346d5748632
#
_cell.length_a   1.000
_cell.length_b   1.000
_cell.length_c   1.000
_cell.angle_alpha   90.00
_cell.angle_beta   90.00
_cell.angle_gamma   90.00
#
_symmetry.space_group_name_H-M   'P 1'
#
loop_
_entity.id
_entity.type
_entity.pdbx_description
1 polymer ?
#
loop_
_entity_poly.entity_id
_entity_poly.type
_entity_poly.pdbx_seq_one_letter_code
_entity_poly.pdbx_strand_id
1 'polypeptide(L)'
;IEEENADVRLIGSGAILREAIKAREILKKYNITAEVWSATSFNLLRKNGMEVERKNHLSPDNDSELSYVEQCFSDNDIPVIAATDYMRSYSEQIRPYIKSPYHTLGTDGYGRSDSRETLRDFFEVDSTNISRSAIYALYKKNHFSKEQIIDFYKDLEVDANKPNPWEVWCQK
;
A
#
# COMPACT_ATOMS: atom_id res chain seq x y z
N ILE A 1 7.12 11.36 4.75
CA ILE A 1 7.25 11.50 6.23
C ILE A 1 8.07 10.32 6.68
N GLU A 2 9.29 10.59 7.09
CA GLU A 2 10.21 9.57 7.62
C GLU A 2 9.93 9.33 9.11
N GLU A 3 10.09 8.09 9.54
CA GLU A 3 9.96 7.68 10.94
C GLU A 3 11.07 6.68 11.29
N GLU A 4 11.80 6.95 12.36
CA GLU A 4 12.70 5.95 12.92
C GLU A 4 11.90 4.78 13.51
N ASN A 5 12.29 3.55 13.17
CA ASN A 5 11.62 2.32 13.64
C ASN A 5 10.14 2.23 13.22
N ALA A 6 9.83 2.50 11.96
CA ALA A 6 8.48 2.31 11.44
C ALA A 6 8.05 0.83 11.49
N ASP A 7 6.82 0.57 11.96
CA ASP A 7 6.19 -0.76 11.93
C ASP A 7 5.65 -1.10 10.54
N VAL A 8 5.24 -0.06 9.78
CA VAL A 8 4.65 -0.19 8.45
C VAL A 8 5.00 1.00 7.56
N ARG A 9 5.12 0.76 6.27
CA ARG A 9 5.31 1.80 5.25
C ARG A 9 4.06 1.96 4.40
N LEU A 10 3.61 3.21 4.24
CA LEU A 10 2.46 3.57 3.43
C LEU A 10 2.94 4.32 2.20
N ILE A 11 2.61 3.83 1.00
CA ILE A 11 2.88 4.53 -0.25
C ILE A 11 1.57 5.08 -0.79
N GLY A 12 1.50 6.39 -0.97
CA GLY A 12 0.38 7.06 -1.62
C GLY A 12 0.77 7.67 -2.96
N SER A 13 -0.08 7.55 -3.97
CA SER A 13 0.08 8.18 -5.28
C SER A 13 -1.01 9.20 -5.54
N GLY A 14 -0.65 10.36 -6.10
CA GLY A 14 -1.59 11.42 -6.45
C GLY A 14 -2.44 11.89 -5.26
N ALA A 15 -3.76 11.96 -5.44
CA ALA A 15 -4.70 12.40 -4.41
C ALA A 15 -4.78 11.44 -3.20
N ILE A 16 -4.42 10.17 -3.39
CA ILE A 16 -4.46 9.13 -2.34
C ILE A 16 -3.31 9.31 -1.33
N LEU A 17 -2.27 10.07 -1.64
CA LEU A 17 -1.26 10.43 -0.65
C LEU A 17 -1.89 11.08 0.61
N ARG A 18 -2.94 11.87 0.44
CA ARG A 18 -3.66 12.47 1.57
C ARG A 18 -4.34 11.42 2.45
N GLU A 19 -4.86 10.36 1.84
CA GLU A 19 -5.47 9.24 2.57
C GLU A 19 -4.39 8.42 3.32
N ALA A 20 -3.21 8.23 2.72
CA ALA A 20 -2.08 7.59 3.39
C ALA A 20 -1.60 8.42 4.62
N ILE A 21 -1.56 9.75 4.51
CA ILE A 21 -1.24 10.63 5.65
C ILE A 21 -2.30 10.54 6.75
N LYS A 22 -3.60 10.51 6.41
CA LYS A 22 -4.66 10.30 7.39
C LYS A 22 -4.59 8.91 8.03
N ALA A 23 -4.28 7.87 7.23
CA ALA A 23 -4.11 6.51 7.74
C ALA A 23 -2.99 6.44 8.79
N ARG A 24 -1.88 7.16 8.60
CA ARG A 24 -0.82 7.29 9.61
C ARG A 24 -1.38 7.81 10.93
N GLU A 25 -2.24 8.84 10.92
CA GLU A 25 -2.84 9.37 12.15
C GLU A 25 -3.85 8.40 12.79
N ILE A 26 -4.54 7.59 11.99
CA ILE A 26 -5.39 6.50 12.49
C ILE A 26 -4.52 5.43 13.17
N LEU A 27 -3.48 4.96 12.50
CA LEU A 27 -2.57 3.91 13.01
C LEU A 27 -1.89 4.32 14.32
N LYS A 28 -1.55 5.60 14.46
CA LYS A 28 -0.97 6.13 15.69
C LYS A 28 -1.86 5.92 16.94
N LYS A 29 -3.19 5.87 16.79
CA LYS A 29 -4.12 5.58 17.90
C LYS A 29 -3.95 4.16 18.44
N TYR A 30 -3.41 3.25 17.62
CA TYR A 30 -3.14 1.85 17.96
C TYR A 30 -1.66 1.61 18.31
N ASN A 31 -0.89 2.70 18.55
CA ASN A 31 0.57 2.66 18.79
C ASN A 31 1.35 2.02 17.63
N ILE A 32 0.88 2.18 16.40
CA ILE A 32 1.56 1.73 15.18
C ILE A 32 2.26 2.93 14.56
N THR A 33 3.57 2.85 14.40
CA THR A 33 4.38 3.86 13.74
C THR A 33 4.40 3.62 12.23
N ALA A 34 3.89 4.57 11.46
CA ALA A 34 3.79 4.45 10.01
C ALA A 34 4.62 5.51 9.29
N GLU A 35 5.54 5.08 8.43
CA GLU A 35 6.27 5.91 7.50
C GLU A 35 5.43 6.15 6.24
N VAL A 36 5.42 7.38 5.68
CA VAL A 36 4.62 7.71 4.51
C VAL A 36 5.48 8.19 3.35
N TRP A 37 5.34 7.52 2.23
CA TRP A 37 6.05 7.76 0.96
C TRP A 37 5.11 8.27 -0.12
N SER A 38 5.61 9.18 -0.96
CA SER A 38 4.91 9.65 -2.16
C SER A 38 5.49 8.99 -3.41
N ALA A 39 4.69 8.15 -4.07
CA ALA A 39 5.05 7.63 -5.38
C ALA A 39 4.53 8.57 -6.47
N THR A 40 5.42 9.38 -7.04
CA THR A 40 5.06 10.32 -8.11
C THR A 40 4.79 9.62 -9.44
N SER A 41 5.44 8.49 -9.71
CA SER A 41 5.23 7.69 -10.91
C SER A 41 5.70 6.25 -10.73
N PHE A 42 4.77 5.31 -10.58
CA PHE A 42 5.07 3.87 -10.57
C PHE A 42 5.74 3.41 -11.88
N ASN A 43 5.35 3.99 -13.02
CA ASN A 43 5.94 3.67 -14.32
C ASN A 43 7.45 4.01 -14.38
N LEU A 44 7.86 5.17 -13.85
CA LEU A 44 9.27 5.56 -13.82
C LEU A 44 10.06 4.70 -12.83
N LEU A 45 9.49 4.39 -11.68
CA LEU A 45 10.10 3.49 -10.70
C LEU A 45 10.33 2.10 -11.30
N ARG A 46 9.32 1.54 -11.98
CA ARG A 46 9.46 0.27 -12.72
C ARG A 46 10.52 0.35 -13.79
N LYS A 47 10.53 1.42 -14.61
CA LYS A 47 11.51 1.60 -15.69
C LYS A 47 12.94 1.60 -15.14
N ASN A 48 13.19 2.31 -14.05
CA ASN A 48 14.48 2.31 -13.37
C ASN A 48 14.85 0.89 -12.90
N GLY A 49 13.92 0.16 -12.27
CA GLY A 49 14.18 -1.21 -11.83
C GLY A 49 14.57 -2.14 -12.97
N MET A 50 13.80 -2.11 -14.08
CA MET A 50 14.11 -2.91 -15.29
C MET A 50 15.45 -2.54 -15.93
N GLU A 51 15.83 -1.27 -15.90
CA GLU A 51 17.11 -0.81 -16.44
C GLU A 51 18.28 -1.34 -15.61
N VAL A 52 18.17 -1.26 -14.28
CA VAL A 52 19.18 -1.80 -13.35
C VAL A 52 19.27 -3.31 -13.48
N GLU A 53 18.14 -4.02 -13.49
CA GLU A 53 18.11 -5.47 -13.70
C GLU A 53 18.81 -5.88 -15.01
N ARG A 54 18.53 -5.16 -16.11
CA ARG A 54 19.18 -5.40 -17.39
C ARG A 54 20.69 -5.16 -17.33
N LYS A 55 21.15 -4.11 -16.65
CA LYS A 55 22.59 -3.84 -16.47
C LYS A 55 23.27 -4.99 -15.72
N ASN A 56 22.69 -5.42 -14.62
CA ASN A 56 23.22 -6.54 -13.81
C ASN A 56 23.32 -7.83 -14.64
N HIS A 57 22.31 -8.11 -15.48
CA HIS A 57 22.34 -9.28 -16.36
C HIS A 57 23.40 -9.21 -17.46
N LEU A 58 23.69 -7.99 -17.96
CA LEU A 58 24.68 -7.83 -19.03
C LEU A 58 26.13 -7.79 -18.51
N SER A 59 26.34 -7.53 -17.24
CA SER A 59 27.65 -7.38 -16.62
C SER A 59 27.72 -8.13 -15.29
N PRO A 60 27.60 -9.48 -15.30
CA PRO A 60 27.55 -10.28 -14.09
C PRO A 60 28.86 -10.26 -13.27
N ASP A 61 29.94 -9.81 -13.88
CA ASP A 61 31.26 -9.69 -13.22
C ASP A 61 31.38 -8.44 -12.34
N ASN A 62 30.43 -7.50 -12.45
CA ASN A 62 30.38 -6.30 -11.64
C ASN A 62 29.52 -6.52 -10.39
N ASP A 63 29.74 -5.69 -9.37
CA ASP A 63 28.83 -5.64 -8.22
C ASP A 63 27.42 -5.29 -8.69
N SER A 64 26.42 -6.03 -8.19
CA SER A 64 25.01 -5.77 -8.55
C SER A 64 24.55 -4.41 -8.06
N GLU A 65 24.09 -3.57 -8.98
CA GLU A 65 23.43 -2.31 -8.66
C GLU A 65 22.01 -2.57 -8.09
N LEU A 66 21.57 -1.70 -7.19
CA LEU A 66 20.19 -1.71 -6.68
C LEU A 66 19.36 -0.64 -7.39
N SER A 67 18.13 -0.97 -7.75
CA SER A 67 17.16 0.01 -8.23
C SER A 67 16.84 1.05 -7.15
N TYR A 68 16.30 2.20 -7.55
CA TYR A 68 15.90 3.23 -6.60
C TYR A 68 14.91 2.71 -5.54
N VAL A 69 13.96 1.86 -5.95
CA VAL A 69 13.00 1.23 -5.04
C VAL A 69 13.69 0.33 -4.03
N GLU A 70 14.65 -0.51 -4.47
CA GLU A 70 15.41 -1.38 -3.57
C GLU A 70 16.27 -0.58 -2.59
N GLN A 71 16.83 0.55 -3.01
CA GLN A 71 17.59 1.45 -2.13
C GLN A 71 16.70 2.08 -1.06
N CYS A 72 15.47 2.52 -1.43
CA CYS A 72 14.51 3.12 -0.51
C CYS A 72 13.92 2.09 0.49
N PHE A 73 13.76 0.83 0.07
CA PHE A 73 13.11 -0.23 0.84
C PHE A 73 14.06 -1.39 1.12
N SER A 74 15.31 -1.08 1.50
CA SER A 74 16.35 -2.09 1.78
C SER A 74 16.04 -2.98 2.98
N ASP A 75 15.23 -2.51 3.92
CA ASP A 75 14.75 -3.29 5.05
C ASP A 75 13.59 -4.20 4.61
N ASN A 76 13.85 -5.51 4.61
CA ASN A 76 12.95 -6.52 4.04
C ASN A 76 11.84 -6.97 4.99
N ASP A 77 11.77 -6.43 6.21
CA ASP A 77 10.84 -6.94 7.22
C ASP A 77 9.62 -6.03 7.44
N ILE A 78 9.71 -4.76 7.11
CA ILE A 78 8.62 -3.79 7.32
C ILE A 78 7.58 -3.93 6.20
N PRO A 79 6.29 -4.26 6.50
CA PRO A 79 5.24 -4.35 5.49
C PRO A 79 5.03 -3.03 4.77
N VAL A 80 4.72 -3.11 3.47
CA VAL A 80 4.47 -1.95 2.62
C VAL A 80 3.05 -2.01 2.06
N ILE A 81 2.27 -0.96 2.28
CA ILE A 81 0.92 -0.79 1.74
C ILE A 81 0.96 0.34 0.70
N ALA A 82 0.72 0.00 -0.55
CA ALA A 82 0.67 0.99 -1.63
C ALA A 82 -0.77 1.23 -2.09
N ALA A 83 -1.19 2.48 -2.06
CA ALA A 83 -2.55 2.89 -2.44
C ALA A 83 -2.53 3.92 -3.57
N THR A 84 -3.43 3.77 -4.53
CA THR A 84 -3.58 4.64 -5.69
C THR A 84 -5.05 4.78 -6.09
N ASP A 85 -5.40 5.89 -6.76
CA ASP A 85 -6.68 6.09 -7.42
C ASP A 85 -6.74 5.55 -8.85
N TYR A 86 -5.67 4.89 -9.30
CA TYR A 86 -5.64 4.03 -10.49
C TYR A 86 -5.91 2.57 -10.12
N MET A 87 -6.00 1.69 -11.13
CA MET A 87 -6.09 0.25 -10.90
C MET A 87 -4.84 -0.27 -10.16
N ARG A 88 -4.99 -1.33 -9.37
CA ARG A 88 -3.90 -1.93 -8.57
C ARG A 88 -2.68 -2.28 -9.39
N SER A 89 -2.86 -2.66 -10.66
CA SER A 89 -1.75 -3.00 -11.56
C SER A 89 -0.71 -1.88 -11.71
N TYR A 90 -1.06 -0.62 -11.39
CA TYR A 90 -0.09 0.48 -11.37
C TYR A 90 0.90 0.36 -10.21
N SER A 91 0.42 0.15 -9.01
CA SER A 91 1.28 -0.03 -7.84
C SER A 91 1.96 -1.41 -7.84
N GLU A 92 1.37 -2.42 -8.46
CA GLU A 92 1.98 -3.74 -8.63
C GLU A 92 3.27 -3.73 -9.47
N GLN A 93 3.47 -2.72 -10.29
CA GLN A 93 4.63 -2.62 -11.19
C GLN A 93 5.97 -2.58 -10.45
N ILE A 94 6.00 -2.17 -9.19
CA ILE A 94 7.23 -2.10 -8.39
C ILE A 94 7.41 -3.30 -7.46
N ARG A 95 6.46 -4.23 -7.42
CA ARG A 95 6.54 -5.43 -6.58
C ARG A 95 7.85 -6.21 -6.72
N PRO A 96 8.44 -6.42 -7.92
CA PRO A 96 9.68 -7.17 -8.06
C PRO A 96 10.87 -6.55 -7.31
N TYR A 97 10.80 -5.26 -7.00
CA TYR A 97 11.85 -4.47 -6.36
C TYR A 97 11.60 -4.21 -4.86
N ILE A 98 10.53 -4.78 -4.30
CA ILE A 98 10.21 -4.71 -2.87
C ILE A 98 10.23 -6.12 -2.31
N LYS A 99 11.17 -6.41 -1.42
CA LYS A 99 11.32 -7.73 -0.79
C LYS A 99 10.42 -7.93 0.41
N SER A 100 9.99 -6.83 1.02
CA SER A 100 9.04 -6.82 2.15
C SER A 100 7.66 -7.34 1.74
N PRO A 101 6.83 -7.78 2.69
CA PRO A 101 5.40 -8.03 2.42
C PRO A 101 4.76 -6.79 1.80
N TYR A 102 4.25 -6.92 0.57
CA TYR A 102 3.76 -5.81 -0.24
C TYR A 102 2.29 -6.00 -0.60
N HIS A 103 1.45 -5.07 -0.19
CA HIS A 103 0.01 -5.06 -0.43
C HIS A 103 -0.39 -3.82 -1.21
N THR A 104 -1.30 -3.98 -2.18
CA THR A 104 -1.75 -2.90 -3.04
C THR A 104 -3.24 -2.65 -2.90
N LEU A 105 -3.63 -1.39 -2.91
CA LEU A 105 -5.01 -0.90 -2.97
C LEU A 105 -5.17 -0.02 -4.20
N GLY A 106 -6.28 -0.16 -4.90
CA GLY A 106 -6.54 0.60 -6.13
C GLY A 106 -8.00 0.46 -6.57
N THR A 107 -8.37 1.24 -7.58
CA THR A 107 -9.73 1.36 -8.09
C THR A 107 -9.99 0.37 -9.23
N ASP A 108 -9.98 -0.93 -8.91
CA ASP A 108 -10.31 -1.97 -9.89
C ASP A 108 -11.83 -2.05 -10.13
N GLY A 109 -12.21 -2.40 -11.34
CA GLY A 109 -13.61 -2.54 -11.74
C GLY A 109 -14.11 -1.38 -12.61
N TYR A 110 -15.43 -1.19 -12.66
CA TYR A 110 -16.05 -0.13 -13.45
C TYR A 110 -16.06 1.20 -12.70
N GLY A 111 -15.78 2.30 -13.43
CA GLY A 111 -15.89 3.65 -12.91
C GLY A 111 -17.32 3.97 -12.45
N ARG A 112 -17.44 4.79 -11.42
CA ARG A 112 -18.71 5.24 -10.84
C ARG A 112 -18.70 6.75 -10.69
N SER A 113 -19.91 7.31 -10.60
CA SER A 113 -20.11 8.74 -10.33
C SER A 113 -20.69 8.91 -8.93
N ASP A 114 -19.91 9.50 -8.04
CA ASP A 114 -20.31 9.81 -6.67
C ASP A 114 -19.35 10.85 -6.07
N SER A 115 -19.54 11.22 -4.81
CA SER A 115 -18.57 12.03 -4.10
C SER A 115 -17.21 11.32 -3.98
N ARG A 116 -16.13 12.08 -3.83
CA ARG A 116 -14.80 11.48 -3.68
C ARG A 116 -14.68 10.58 -2.44
N GLU A 117 -15.36 10.94 -1.37
CA GLU A 117 -15.36 10.16 -0.12
C GLU A 117 -16.06 8.83 -0.33
N THR A 118 -17.27 8.83 -0.90
CA THR A 118 -18.01 7.61 -1.22
C THR A 118 -17.24 6.71 -2.17
N LEU A 119 -16.61 7.27 -3.22
CA LEU A 119 -15.83 6.48 -4.18
C LEU A 119 -14.59 5.86 -3.54
N ARG A 120 -13.89 6.57 -2.66
CA ARG A 120 -12.70 6.04 -1.97
C ARG A 120 -13.06 4.94 -1.00
N ASP A 121 -14.16 5.09 -0.25
CA ASP A 121 -14.67 4.01 0.58
C ASP A 121 -15.08 2.83 -0.29
N PHE A 122 -15.89 3.06 -1.34
CA PHE A 122 -16.36 2.00 -2.23
C PHE A 122 -15.18 1.17 -2.79
N PHE A 123 -14.15 1.82 -3.33
CA PHE A 123 -12.97 1.18 -3.91
C PHE A 123 -11.93 0.77 -2.88
N GLU A 124 -12.17 0.99 -1.60
CA GLU A 124 -11.28 0.62 -0.49
C GLU A 124 -9.88 1.27 -0.57
N VAL A 125 -9.82 2.53 -0.99
CA VAL A 125 -8.57 3.32 -1.11
C VAL A 125 -8.54 4.54 -0.18
N ASP A 126 -9.47 4.64 0.74
CA ASP A 126 -9.51 5.66 1.78
C ASP A 126 -8.57 5.35 2.95
N SER A 127 -8.47 6.27 3.89
CA SER A 127 -7.59 6.15 5.05
C SER A 127 -7.94 5.00 5.97
N THR A 128 -9.23 4.65 6.11
CA THR A 128 -9.70 3.52 6.93
C THR A 128 -9.24 2.20 6.33
N ASN A 129 -9.43 2.02 5.02
CA ASN A 129 -9.04 0.80 4.33
C ASN A 129 -7.52 0.64 4.21
N ILE A 130 -6.76 1.74 4.06
CA ILE A 130 -5.30 1.73 4.14
C ILE A 130 -4.84 1.28 5.54
N SER A 131 -5.45 1.81 6.61
CA SER A 131 -5.15 1.42 8.00
C SER A 131 -5.50 -0.04 8.26
N ARG A 132 -6.67 -0.50 7.82
CA ARG A 132 -7.09 -1.91 7.89
C ARG A 132 -6.05 -2.84 7.26
N SER A 133 -5.57 -2.49 6.06
CA SER A 133 -4.58 -3.28 5.33
C SER A 133 -3.24 -3.34 6.06
N ALA A 134 -2.81 -2.21 6.67
CA ALA A 134 -1.60 -2.13 7.48
C ALA A 134 -1.71 -3.01 8.74
N ILE A 135 -2.81 -2.89 9.49
CA ILE A 135 -3.08 -3.70 10.69
C ILE A 135 -3.10 -5.20 10.33
N TYR A 136 -3.73 -5.57 9.21
CA TYR A 136 -3.76 -6.96 8.76
C TYR A 136 -2.37 -7.48 8.40
N ALA A 137 -1.55 -6.68 7.71
CA ALA A 137 -0.18 -7.06 7.37
C ALA A 137 0.68 -7.28 8.63
N LEU A 138 0.54 -6.43 9.64
CA LEU A 138 1.20 -6.58 10.93
C LEU A 138 0.70 -7.80 11.72
N TYR A 139 -0.61 -8.07 11.68
CA TYR A 139 -1.17 -9.29 12.27
C TYR A 139 -0.58 -10.54 11.62
N LYS A 140 -0.44 -10.59 10.29
CA LYS A 140 0.19 -11.71 9.58
C LYS A 140 1.64 -11.93 9.99
N LYS A 141 2.30 -10.91 10.51
CA LYS A 141 3.65 -10.95 11.10
C LYS A 141 3.66 -11.27 12.61
N ASN A 142 2.51 -11.62 13.19
CA ASN A 142 2.34 -11.87 14.62
C ASN A 142 2.64 -10.68 15.52
N HIS A 143 2.51 -9.43 15.00
CA HIS A 143 2.66 -8.22 15.80
C HIS A 143 1.48 -8.03 16.76
N PHE A 144 0.31 -8.56 16.40
CA PHE A 144 -0.94 -8.50 17.17
C PHE A 144 -1.55 -9.88 17.38
N SER A 145 -2.27 -10.05 18.50
CA SER A 145 -3.12 -11.22 18.72
C SER A 145 -4.40 -11.15 17.88
N LYS A 146 -5.10 -12.29 17.78
CA LYS A 146 -6.38 -12.37 17.09
C LYS A 146 -7.45 -11.48 17.75
N GLU A 147 -7.43 -11.36 19.05
CA GLU A 147 -8.35 -10.54 19.84
C GLU A 147 -8.10 -9.06 19.52
N GLN A 148 -6.86 -8.62 19.52
CA GLN A 148 -6.49 -7.23 19.21
C GLN A 148 -6.93 -6.81 17.80
N ILE A 149 -6.70 -7.63 16.76
CA ILE A 149 -7.14 -7.28 15.41
C ILE A 149 -8.65 -7.21 15.29
N ILE A 150 -9.39 -8.07 16.00
CA ILE A 150 -10.87 -8.02 16.03
C ILE A 150 -11.34 -6.70 16.65
N ASP A 151 -10.72 -6.26 17.72
CA ASP A 151 -11.08 -5.00 18.38
C ASP A 151 -10.74 -3.79 17.50
N PHE A 152 -9.57 -3.78 16.84
CA PHE A 152 -9.23 -2.73 15.87
C PHE A 152 -10.22 -2.68 14.71
N TYR A 153 -10.68 -3.83 14.21
CA TYR A 153 -11.67 -3.88 13.12
C TYR A 153 -13.05 -3.39 13.55
N LYS A 154 -13.46 -3.59 14.81
CA LYS A 154 -14.68 -3.00 15.37
C LYS A 154 -14.57 -1.49 15.45
N ASP A 155 -13.44 -0.97 15.96
CA ASP A 155 -13.19 0.48 16.06
C ASP A 155 -13.16 1.16 14.69
N LEU A 156 -12.67 0.48 13.67
CA LEU A 156 -12.64 0.95 12.29
C LEU A 156 -13.96 0.72 11.53
N GLU A 157 -14.98 0.15 12.20
CA GLU A 157 -16.30 -0.18 11.62
C GLU A 157 -16.19 -1.02 10.32
N VAL A 158 -15.25 -1.99 10.30
CA VAL A 158 -15.02 -2.84 9.12
C VAL A 158 -16.23 -3.75 8.88
N ASP A 159 -16.90 -3.58 7.74
CA ASP A 159 -17.96 -4.48 7.29
C ASP A 159 -17.35 -5.71 6.59
N ALA A 160 -17.41 -6.86 7.27
CA ALA A 160 -16.94 -8.13 6.72
C ALA A 160 -17.77 -8.65 5.54
N ASN A 161 -18.98 -8.11 5.34
CA ASN A 161 -19.89 -8.50 4.26
C ASN A 161 -19.88 -7.50 3.10
N LYS A 162 -19.01 -6.47 3.14
CA LYS A 162 -18.86 -5.51 2.05
C LYS A 162 -18.50 -6.25 0.76
N PRO A 163 -19.31 -6.15 -0.30
CA PRO A 163 -19.04 -6.84 -1.54
C PRO A 163 -17.77 -6.29 -2.22
N ASN A 164 -17.07 -7.17 -2.94
CA ASN A 164 -15.88 -6.76 -3.68
C ASN A 164 -16.26 -5.72 -4.77
N PRO A 165 -15.61 -4.55 -4.84
CA PRO A 165 -15.94 -3.49 -5.79
C PRO A 165 -16.01 -3.92 -7.24
N TRP A 166 -15.19 -4.85 -7.69
CA TRP A 166 -15.19 -5.33 -9.09
C TRP A 166 -16.30 -6.33 -9.39
N GLU A 167 -16.99 -6.88 -8.38
CA GLU A 167 -18.12 -7.80 -8.54
C GLU A 167 -19.47 -7.06 -8.49
N VAL A 168 -19.47 -5.81 -8.02
CA VAL A 168 -20.71 -5.02 -7.90
C VAL A 168 -21.02 -4.32 -9.22
N TRP A 169 -21.93 -4.90 -10.01
CA TRP A 169 -22.49 -4.26 -11.20
C TRP A 169 -23.42 -3.13 -10.79
N CYS A 170 -23.48 -2.06 -11.59
CA CYS A 170 -24.49 -1.03 -11.40
C CYS A 170 -25.89 -1.69 -11.48
N GLN A 171 -26.53 -1.87 -10.35
CA GLN A 171 -27.97 -2.09 -10.35
C GLN A 171 -28.60 -0.75 -10.79
N LYS A 172 -29.38 -0.80 -11.89
CA LYS A 172 -30.13 0.36 -12.42
C LYS A 172 -31.24 0.73 -11.46
#